data_dbf422e66fd5837fa8c7cdf836c1352e
#
_entry.id   dbf422e66fd5837fa8c7cdf836c1352e
#
_cell.length_a   1.000
_cell.length_b   1.000
_cell.length_c   1.000
_cell.angle_alpha   90.00
_cell.angle_beta   90.00
_cell.angle_gamma   90.00
#
_symmetry.space_group_name_H-M   'P 1'
#
loop_
_entity.id
_entity.type
_entity.pdbx_description
1 polymer ?
#
loop_
_entity_poly.entity_id
_entity_poly.type
_entity_poly.pdbx_seq_one_letter_code
_entity_poly.pdbx_strand_id
1 'polypeptide(L)'
;MLFLHFLQIISTFISIKYNTMASKKTEFVMQEVFIKHLKQVVPSNVSLVDDIADLLQISNDSAYRRLRNETELSLDETYKICKHYRISIDSVLSNNGDSVTCNYIKLTDSIDNFENYLTGLLNQLQKLQKADDAKIIYAAEEIPIFHSFFSKELTAFKLFYWQRSVLNIPDYQTKKFDWDSIPEKQLQLANEIHQAYLTVPSTEVWTNETIQTTIKQIEYYFESGAFKEKEDAIVVLQELKKMMQAINQYAEDETKAKNTSFNLYNSDLVIGTNCIHVTVAGSVISYISFNSINSLTTSNQQFCEEIEHWMKNLIKKSTLISSIAEKQRFQFFSKAYKAIDLCIERIKNY
;
A
#
# COMPACT_ATOMS: atom_id res chain seq x y z
N MET A 1 -23.08 -12.75 -25.45
CA MET A 1 -23.39 -11.49 -24.73
C MET A 1 -22.21 -10.51 -24.64
N LEU A 2 -20.97 -10.95 -24.63
CA LEU A 2 -19.76 -10.08 -24.59
C LEU A 2 -19.47 -9.32 -25.90
N PHE A 3 -19.93 -9.82 -27.05
CA PHE A 3 -19.68 -9.21 -28.37
C PHE A 3 -20.57 -8.00 -28.68
N LEU A 4 -21.74 -7.90 -28.08
CA LEU A 4 -22.64 -6.76 -28.23
C LEU A 4 -22.22 -5.53 -27.41
N HIS A 5 -21.48 -5.73 -26.32
CA HIS A 5 -20.94 -4.63 -25.50
C HIS A 5 -19.75 -3.95 -26.19
N PHE A 6 -18.98 -4.69 -26.99
CA PHE A 6 -17.82 -4.15 -27.73
C PHE A 6 -18.25 -3.25 -28.90
N LEU A 7 -19.38 -3.54 -29.54
CA LEU A 7 -19.92 -2.74 -30.64
C LEU A 7 -20.62 -1.46 -30.16
N GLN A 8 -21.12 -1.45 -28.92
CA GLN A 8 -21.74 -0.26 -28.32
C GLN A 8 -20.69 0.80 -27.93
N ILE A 9 -19.48 0.37 -27.54
CA ILE A 9 -18.36 1.25 -27.23
C ILE A 9 -17.85 1.96 -28.51
N ILE A 10 -17.83 1.27 -29.66
CA ILE A 10 -17.37 1.86 -30.93
C ILE A 10 -18.42 2.84 -31.50
N SER A 11 -19.70 2.63 -31.25
CA SER A 11 -20.77 3.52 -31.69
C SER A 11 -20.83 4.86 -30.95
N THR A 12 -20.35 4.89 -29.69
CA THR A 12 -20.34 6.11 -28.88
C THR A 12 -19.20 7.07 -29.28
N PHE A 13 -18.16 6.58 -29.95
CA PHE A 13 -17.03 7.38 -30.42
C PHE A 13 -17.30 8.18 -31.71
N ILE A 14 -18.39 7.91 -32.42
CA ILE A 14 -18.67 8.53 -33.73
C ILE A 14 -19.69 9.68 -33.64
N SER A 15 -20.25 10.00 -32.47
CA SER A 15 -21.26 11.03 -32.30
C SER A 15 -20.80 12.29 -31.56
N ILE A 16 -19.57 12.78 -31.83
CA ILE A 16 -19.21 14.15 -31.47
C ILE A 16 -19.57 15.06 -32.65
N LYS A 17 -20.79 15.57 -32.63
CA LYS A 17 -21.22 16.68 -33.51
C LYS A 17 -20.41 17.93 -33.14
N TYR A 18 -19.64 18.42 -34.09
CA TYR A 18 -19.08 19.76 -34.07
C TYR A 18 -20.21 20.79 -34.01
N ASN A 19 -20.36 21.45 -32.88
CA ASN A 19 -21.12 22.70 -32.81
C ASN A 19 -20.08 23.87 -32.82
N THR A 20 -19.92 24.45 -34.01
CA THR A 20 -19.25 25.74 -34.18
C THR A 20 -20.21 26.83 -33.75
N MET A 21 -19.90 27.59 -32.70
CA MET A 21 -20.37 28.98 -32.55
C MET A 21 -19.47 29.84 -31.64
N ALA A 22 -19.00 30.91 -32.24
CA ALA A 22 -18.76 32.23 -31.69
C ALA A 22 -17.69 32.42 -30.60
N SER A 23 -16.67 33.16 -30.98
CA SER A 23 -15.72 33.95 -30.20
C SER A 23 -16.21 34.33 -28.79
N LYS A 24 -15.75 33.61 -27.79
CA LYS A 24 -15.56 34.10 -26.42
C LYS A 24 -14.13 33.77 -26.03
N LYS A 25 -13.49 34.66 -25.22
CA LYS A 25 -12.19 34.44 -24.60
C LYS A 25 -11.88 32.98 -24.51
N THR A 26 -10.82 32.53 -25.15
CA THR A 26 -10.38 31.14 -25.10
C THR A 26 -10.09 30.83 -23.64
N GLU A 27 -11.04 30.25 -22.93
CA GLU A 27 -10.85 29.74 -21.58
C GLU A 27 -9.99 28.50 -21.73
N PHE A 28 -8.78 28.52 -21.21
CA PHE A 28 -7.89 27.36 -21.14
C PHE A 28 -8.37 26.45 -20.01
N VAL A 29 -9.53 25.85 -20.18
CA VAL A 29 -10.21 25.04 -19.14
C VAL A 29 -9.31 23.96 -18.57
N MET A 30 -8.56 23.26 -19.43
CA MET A 30 -7.64 22.20 -19.01
C MET A 30 -6.44 22.75 -18.25
N GLN A 31 -5.91 23.89 -18.64
CA GLN A 31 -4.83 24.55 -17.94
C GLN A 31 -5.27 25.03 -16.55
N GLU A 32 -6.49 25.50 -16.40
CA GLU A 32 -7.04 25.89 -15.09
C GLU A 32 -7.12 24.69 -14.13
N VAL A 33 -7.61 23.55 -14.61
CA VAL A 33 -7.67 22.30 -13.85
C VAL A 33 -6.26 21.83 -13.48
N PHE A 34 -5.32 21.88 -14.43
CA PHE A 34 -3.92 21.53 -14.20
C PHE A 34 -3.27 22.42 -13.13
N ILE A 35 -3.45 23.73 -13.22
CA ILE A 35 -2.89 24.70 -12.26
C ILE A 35 -3.50 24.50 -10.87
N LYS A 36 -4.79 24.22 -10.78
CA LYS A 36 -5.46 23.91 -9.51
C LYS A 36 -4.86 22.66 -8.86
N HIS A 37 -4.64 21.60 -9.64
CA HIS A 37 -3.99 20.38 -9.17
C HIS A 37 -2.53 20.65 -8.75
N LEU A 38 -1.78 21.39 -9.55
CA LEU A 38 -0.41 21.78 -9.25
C LEU A 38 -0.30 22.50 -7.89
N LYS A 39 -1.20 23.44 -7.59
CA LYS A 39 -1.26 24.16 -6.32
C LYS A 39 -1.55 23.26 -5.10
N GLN A 40 -2.18 22.12 -5.31
CA GLN A 40 -2.46 21.14 -4.23
C GLN A 40 -1.24 20.25 -3.93
N VAL A 41 -0.41 20.01 -4.94
CA VAL A 41 0.76 19.11 -4.82
C VAL A 41 1.99 19.84 -4.30
N VAL A 42 2.13 21.14 -4.61
CA VAL A 42 3.29 21.95 -4.21
C VAL A 42 3.17 22.35 -2.74
N PRO A 43 4.22 22.12 -1.91
CA PRO A 43 4.22 22.51 -0.51
C PRO A 43 4.01 24.02 -0.34
N SER A 44 3.23 24.41 0.67
CA SER A 44 2.86 25.80 0.94
C SER A 44 4.03 26.75 1.27
N ASN A 45 5.20 26.18 1.59
CA ASN A 45 6.44 26.92 1.88
C ASN A 45 7.28 27.21 0.62
N VAL A 46 6.84 26.81 -0.56
CA VAL A 46 7.52 27.04 -1.84
C VAL A 46 6.79 28.13 -2.62
N SER A 47 7.51 29.13 -3.11
CA SER A 47 6.96 30.12 -4.04
C SER A 47 6.80 29.48 -5.42
N LEU A 48 5.58 29.05 -5.73
CA LEU A 48 5.28 28.39 -7.00
C LEU A 48 5.64 29.27 -8.22
N VAL A 49 5.54 30.60 -8.10
CA VAL A 49 5.89 31.54 -9.20
C VAL A 49 7.38 31.47 -9.48
N ASP A 50 8.20 31.56 -8.42
CA ASP A 50 9.67 31.59 -8.57
C ASP A 50 10.17 30.22 -9.09
N ASP A 51 9.64 29.13 -8.55
CA ASP A 51 10.04 27.77 -8.95
C ASP A 51 9.67 27.47 -10.42
N ILE A 52 8.48 27.90 -10.87
CA ILE A 52 8.09 27.78 -12.29
C ILE A 52 8.91 28.71 -13.19
N ALA A 53 9.24 29.94 -12.74
CA ALA A 53 10.07 30.84 -13.50
C ALA A 53 11.46 30.24 -13.75
N ASP A 54 12.09 29.70 -12.71
CA ASP A 54 13.39 29.03 -12.78
C ASP A 54 13.32 27.75 -13.63
N LEU A 55 12.32 26.89 -13.42
CA LEU A 55 12.14 25.63 -14.14
C LEU A 55 11.97 25.85 -15.65
N LEU A 56 11.19 26.84 -16.04
CA LEU A 56 10.89 27.15 -17.44
C LEU A 56 11.88 28.14 -18.07
N GLN A 57 12.78 28.74 -17.27
CA GLN A 57 13.71 29.80 -17.68
C GLN A 57 12.99 31.00 -18.28
N ILE A 58 11.97 31.50 -17.60
CA ILE A 58 11.16 32.66 -17.95
C ILE A 58 11.14 33.67 -16.81
N SER A 59 10.67 34.91 -17.09
CA SER A 59 10.49 35.89 -16.02
C SER A 59 9.36 35.52 -15.06
N ASN A 60 9.43 35.99 -13.81
CA ASN A 60 8.38 35.82 -12.80
C ASN A 60 7.01 36.34 -13.28
N ASP A 61 6.99 37.47 -14.03
CA ASP A 61 5.75 37.98 -14.63
C ASP A 61 5.15 36.96 -15.63
N SER A 62 6.00 36.39 -16.48
CA SER A 62 5.57 35.35 -17.44
C SER A 62 5.06 34.07 -16.75
N ALA A 63 5.71 33.65 -15.66
CA ALA A 63 5.25 32.49 -14.84
C ALA A 63 3.92 32.82 -14.15
N TYR A 64 3.80 34.00 -13.57
CA TYR A 64 2.59 34.48 -12.90
C TYR A 64 1.37 34.50 -13.83
N ARG A 65 1.55 35.03 -15.07
CA ARG A 65 0.47 35.04 -16.07
C ARG A 65 0.00 33.65 -16.47
N ARG A 66 0.92 32.66 -16.59
CA ARG A 66 0.57 31.25 -16.83
C ARG A 66 -0.23 30.67 -15.67
N LEU A 67 0.22 30.91 -14.44
CA LEU A 67 -0.45 30.41 -13.22
C LEU A 67 -1.80 31.10 -12.96
N ARG A 68 -2.08 32.25 -13.60
CA ARG A 68 -3.40 32.90 -13.59
C ARG A 68 -4.27 32.55 -14.80
N ASN A 69 -3.81 31.64 -15.64
CA ASN A 69 -4.52 31.24 -16.86
C ASN A 69 -4.69 32.41 -17.87
N GLU A 70 -3.77 33.39 -17.83
CA GLU A 70 -3.74 34.53 -18.74
C GLU A 70 -2.88 34.27 -19.99
N THR A 71 -1.97 33.33 -19.90
CA THR A 71 -1.09 32.89 -20.99
C THR A 71 -1.07 31.37 -21.01
N GLU A 72 -1.11 30.81 -22.21
CA GLU A 72 -1.13 29.34 -22.43
C GLU A 72 0.21 28.71 -22.03
N LEU A 73 0.16 27.53 -21.42
CA LEU A 73 1.28 26.63 -21.24
C LEU A 73 1.44 25.77 -22.50
N SER A 74 2.64 25.75 -23.07
CA SER A 74 2.94 24.81 -24.14
C SER A 74 3.00 23.37 -23.62
N LEU A 75 2.91 22.38 -24.50
CA LEU A 75 3.09 20.98 -24.14
C LEU A 75 4.46 20.72 -23.51
N ASP A 76 5.53 21.36 -24.01
CA ASP A 76 6.87 21.21 -23.47
C ASP A 76 7.00 21.81 -22.06
N GLU A 77 6.37 22.97 -21.82
CA GLU A 77 6.31 23.57 -20.48
C GLU A 77 5.52 22.68 -19.52
N THR A 78 4.37 22.19 -19.95
CA THR A 78 3.54 21.25 -19.17
C THR A 78 4.32 19.98 -18.86
N TYR A 79 5.04 19.41 -19.83
CA TYR A 79 5.89 18.22 -19.60
C TYR A 79 6.99 18.49 -18.56
N LYS A 80 7.69 19.63 -18.64
CA LYS A 80 8.72 20.02 -17.67
C LYS A 80 8.14 20.12 -16.26
N ILE A 81 6.99 20.78 -16.11
CA ILE A 81 6.28 20.94 -14.85
C ILE A 81 5.86 19.56 -14.29
N CYS A 82 5.23 18.73 -15.11
CA CYS A 82 4.81 17.37 -14.74
C CYS A 82 5.99 16.52 -14.25
N LYS A 83 7.13 16.60 -14.97
CA LYS A 83 8.34 15.87 -14.61
C LYS A 83 8.95 16.34 -13.30
N HIS A 84 9.00 17.67 -13.09
CA HIS A 84 9.58 18.28 -11.89
C HIS A 84 8.78 17.95 -10.63
N TYR A 85 7.47 18.14 -10.68
CA TYR A 85 6.57 17.87 -9.54
C TYR A 85 6.04 16.44 -9.49
N ARG A 86 6.45 15.57 -10.42
CA ARG A 86 5.99 14.17 -10.54
C ARG A 86 4.47 14.05 -10.66
N ILE A 87 3.85 14.96 -11.41
CA ILE A 87 2.43 14.94 -11.72
C ILE A 87 2.21 14.15 -13.01
N SER A 88 1.24 13.23 -13.02
CA SER A 88 0.76 12.64 -14.26
C SER A 88 -0.30 13.56 -14.89
N ILE A 89 -0.14 13.91 -16.15
CA ILE A 89 -1.16 14.68 -16.87
C ILE A 89 -2.48 13.91 -16.96
N ASP A 90 -2.42 12.58 -17.03
CA ASP A 90 -3.61 11.74 -17.04
C ASP A 90 -4.42 11.87 -15.74
N SER A 91 -3.76 12.10 -14.60
CA SER A 91 -4.47 12.33 -13.33
C SER A 91 -5.28 13.63 -13.34
N VAL A 92 -4.88 14.59 -14.17
CA VAL A 92 -5.58 15.88 -14.36
C VAL A 92 -6.73 15.74 -15.36
N LEU A 93 -6.53 14.88 -16.38
CA LEU A 93 -7.52 14.65 -17.44
C LEU A 93 -8.65 13.70 -17.01
N SER A 94 -8.37 12.81 -16.07
CA SER A 94 -9.28 11.72 -15.65
C SER A 94 -10.46 12.18 -14.77
N ASN A 95 -10.85 13.44 -14.82
CA ASN A 95 -12.01 13.95 -14.06
C ASN A 95 -13.36 13.32 -14.43
N ASN A 96 -13.41 12.42 -15.41
CA ASN A 96 -14.64 11.79 -15.89
C ASN A 96 -14.91 10.39 -15.29
N GLY A 97 -14.14 9.95 -14.28
CA GLY A 97 -14.46 8.72 -13.53
C GLY A 97 -14.09 7.39 -14.21
N ASP A 98 -13.65 7.40 -15.47
CA ASP A 98 -13.44 6.18 -16.24
C ASP A 98 -11.99 5.64 -16.18
N SER A 99 -11.07 6.37 -15.58
CA SER A 99 -9.67 5.96 -15.44
C SER A 99 -9.02 6.47 -14.15
N VAL A 100 -8.13 5.67 -13.59
CA VAL A 100 -7.39 6.00 -12.36
C VAL A 100 -5.90 5.87 -12.62
N THR A 101 -5.15 6.94 -12.36
CA THR A 101 -3.69 6.91 -12.40
C THR A 101 -3.17 6.38 -11.06
N CYS A 102 -2.32 5.35 -11.15
CA CYS A 102 -1.64 4.77 -10.01
C CYS A 102 -0.12 4.96 -10.14
N ASN A 103 0.52 5.21 -9.01
CA ASN A 103 1.97 5.17 -8.87
C ASN A 103 2.40 3.81 -8.32
N TYR A 104 3.60 3.37 -8.64
CA TYR A 104 4.20 2.18 -8.04
C TYR A 104 5.70 2.40 -7.83
N ILE A 105 6.27 1.66 -6.90
CA ILE A 105 7.71 1.65 -6.69
C ILE A 105 8.29 0.54 -7.57
N LYS A 106 9.17 0.91 -8.49
CA LYS A 106 9.87 -0.11 -9.30
C LYS A 106 10.84 -0.86 -8.40
N LEU A 107 10.43 -2.04 -7.94
CA LEU A 107 11.30 -3.00 -7.27
C LEU A 107 12.01 -3.81 -8.35
N THR A 108 13.32 -3.65 -8.42
CA THR A 108 14.20 -4.45 -9.27
C THR A 108 14.87 -5.54 -8.42
N ASP A 109 15.56 -6.44 -9.07
CA ASP A 109 16.34 -7.54 -8.52
C ASP A 109 17.64 -7.11 -7.79
N SER A 110 17.58 -5.98 -7.06
CA SER A 110 18.71 -5.35 -6.39
C SER A 110 18.42 -5.16 -4.90
N ILE A 111 19.40 -5.49 -4.07
CA ILE A 111 19.36 -5.28 -2.61
C ILE A 111 19.16 -3.80 -2.27
N ASP A 112 19.86 -2.89 -2.95
CA ASP A 112 19.75 -1.45 -2.71
C ASP A 112 18.34 -0.92 -2.98
N ASN A 113 17.68 -1.41 -4.04
CA ASN A 113 16.31 -1.03 -4.35
C ASN A 113 15.32 -1.54 -3.30
N PHE A 114 15.58 -2.72 -2.74
CA PHE A 114 14.77 -3.25 -1.66
C PHE A 114 14.95 -2.46 -0.36
N GLU A 115 16.17 -2.07 -0.01
CA GLU A 115 16.43 -1.20 1.14
C GLU A 115 15.79 0.19 0.96
N ASN A 116 15.85 0.76 -0.24
CA ASN A 116 15.17 2.02 -0.55
C ASN A 116 13.64 1.89 -0.42
N TYR A 117 13.06 0.75 -0.79
CA TYR A 117 11.65 0.45 -0.57
C TYR A 117 11.30 0.43 0.92
N LEU A 118 12.06 -0.29 1.75
CA LEU A 118 11.85 -0.32 3.20
C LEU A 118 11.99 1.08 3.82
N THR A 119 12.98 1.84 3.40
CA THR A 119 13.17 3.24 3.84
C THR A 119 11.97 4.11 3.43
N GLY A 120 11.45 3.93 2.23
CA GLY A 120 10.26 4.64 1.76
C GLY A 120 9.02 4.31 2.60
N LEU A 121 8.83 3.04 2.94
CA LEU A 121 7.73 2.57 3.81
C LEU A 121 7.82 3.17 5.22
N LEU A 122 9.03 3.17 5.80
CA LEU A 122 9.28 3.80 7.09
C LEU A 122 8.94 5.30 7.07
N ASN A 123 9.42 6.02 6.06
CA ASN A 123 9.16 7.46 5.92
C ASN A 123 7.65 7.77 5.80
N GLN A 124 6.89 6.92 5.12
CA GLN A 124 5.43 7.07 5.02
C GLN A 124 4.77 6.89 6.39
N LEU A 125 5.10 5.83 7.13
CA LEU A 125 4.57 5.62 8.48
C LEU A 125 4.94 6.73 9.45
N GLN A 126 6.17 7.24 9.40
CA GLN A 126 6.60 8.36 10.23
C GLN A 126 5.84 9.67 9.93
N LYS A 127 5.37 9.85 8.70
CA LYS A 127 4.46 10.98 8.37
C LYS A 127 3.08 10.77 9.01
N LEU A 128 2.55 9.54 8.98
CA LEU A 128 1.26 9.23 9.61
C LEU A 128 1.32 9.38 11.14
N GLN A 129 2.43 9.01 11.77
CA GLN A 129 2.64 9.20 13.22
C GLN A 129 2.55 10.66 13.67
N LYS A 130 2.90 11.61 12.79
CA LYS A 130 2.89 13.05 13.09
C LYS A 130 1.54 13.72 12.88
N ALA A 131 0.56 13.01 12.33
CA ALA A 131 -0.76 13.53 12.02
C ALA A 131 -1.78 12.98 13.02
N ASP A 132 -2.48 13.88 13.73
CA ASP A 132 -3.42 13.52 14.79
C ASP A 132 -4.67 12.76 14.28
N ASP A 133 -5.01 12.93 13.00
CA ASP A 133 -6.19 12.33 12.35
C ASP A 133 -5.87 11.11 11.47
N ALA A 134 -4.61 10.65 11.46
CA ALA A 134 -4.20 9.53 10.63
C ALA A 134 -4.92 8.23 11.02
N LYS A 135 -5.48 7.53 10.03
CA LYS A 135 -6.15 6.23 10.21
C LYS A 135 -5.85 5.32 9.04
N ILE A 136 -5.68 4.04 9.35
CA ILE A 136 -5.49 2.98 8.36
C ILE A 136 -6.68 2.03 8.43
N ILE A 137 -7.26 1.69 7.28
CA ILE A 137 -8.14 0.53 7.11
C ILE A 137 -7.38 -0.45 6.21
N TYR A 138 -7.25 -1.69 6.67
CA TYR A 138 -6.51 -2.74 5.96
C TYR A 138 -7.41 -3.95 5.73
N ALA A 139 -7.77 -4.24 4.48
CA ALA A 139 -8.36 -5.52 4.09
C ALA A 139 -7.22 -6.46 3.70
N ALA A 140 -7.03 -7.53 4.49
CA ALA A 140 -5.82 -8.35 4.48
C ALA A 140 -6.09 -9.75 3.89
N GLU A 141 -5.61 -10.00 2.68
CA GLU A 141 -5.52 -11.34 2.09
C GLU A 141 -4.45 -12.17 2.81
N GLU A 142 -3.29 -11.57 3.08
CA GLU A 142 -2.21 -12.15 3.89
C GLU A 142 -1.89 -11.23 5.09
N ILE A 143 -1.13 -11.74 6.04
CA ILE A 143 -0.74 -10.96 7.22
C ILE A 143 -0.15 -9.63 6.79
N PRO A 144 -0.67 -8.49 7.29
CA PRO A 144 -0.10 -7.18 6.98
C PRO A 144 1.41 -7.16 7.20
N ILE A 145 2.15 -6.66 6.20
CA ILE A 145 3.62 -6.64 6.18
C ILE A 145 4.22 -6.13 7.49
N PHE A 146 3.55 -5.16 8.12
CA PHE A 146 4.00 -4.54 9.36
C PHE A 146 4.07 -5.51 10.54
N HIS A 147 3.16 -6.48 10.61
CA HIS A 147 3.18 -7.53 11.63
C HIS A 147 4.25 -8.59 11.35
N SER A 148 4.61 -8.80 10.08
CA SER A 148 5.70 -9.72 9.71
C SER A 148 7.07 -9.29 10.27
N PHE A 149 7.19 -8.06 10.73
CA PHE A 149 8.40 -7.51 11.35
C PHE A 149 8.38 -7.56 12.89
N PHE A 150 7.55 -8.45 13.45
CA PHE A 150 7.34 -8.60 14.89
C PHE A 150 8.58 -9.04 15.67
N SER A 151 9.34 -10.01 15.17
CA SER A 151 10.56 -10.52 15.78
C SER A 151 11.69 -10.61 14.75
N LYS A 152 12.93 -10.66 15.21
CA LYS A 152 14.11 -10.76 14.33
C LYS A 152 14.03 -12.00 13.43
N GLU A 153 13.63 -13.13 13.99
CA GLU A 153 13.57 -14.44 13.31
C GLU A 153 12.47 -14.45 12.24
N LEU A 154 11.25 -14.02 12.56
CA LEU A 154 10.17 -13.92 11.59
C LEU A 154 10.50 -12.91 10.49
N THR A 155 11.06 -11.77 10.87
CA THR A 155 11.53 -10.74 9.94
C THR A 155 12.58 -11.31 8.98
N ALA A 156 13.61 -11.98 9.50
CA ALA A 156 14.67 -12.55 8.66
C ALA A 156 14.11 -13.52 7.63
N PHE A 157 13.20 -14.43 8.04
CA PHE A 157 12.55 -15.35 7.11
C PHE A 157 11.73 -14.61 6.04
N LYS A 158 10.91 -13.63 6.42
CA LYS A 158 10.05 -12.90 5.47
C LYS A 158 10.90 -12.08 4.48
N LEU A 159 11.95 -11.40 4.95
CA LEU A 159 12.87 -10.67 4.08
C LEU A 159 13.61 -11.61 3.13
N PHE A 160 14.06 -12.79 3.60
CA PHE A 160 14.67 -13.79 2.74
C PHE A 160 13.69 -14.31 1.69
N TYR A 161 12.47 -14.66 2.09
CA TYR A 161 11.42 -15.13 1.19
C TYR A 161 11.13 -14.12 0.09
N TRP A 162 10.95 -12.85 0.44
CA TRP A 162 10.65 -11.81 -0.56
C TRP A 162 11.81 -11.57 -1.51
N GLN A 163 13.05 -11.49 -1.02
CA GLN A 163 14.22 -11.28 -1.85
C GLN A 163 14.49 -12.47 -2.78
N ARG A 164 14.27 -13.70 -2.32
CA ARG A 164 14.48 -14.90 -3.10
C ARG A 164 13.33 -15.20 -4.06
N SER A 165 12.10 -15.28 -3.54
CA SER A 165 10.95 -15.85 -4.29
C SER A 165 10.09 -14.79 -4.98
N VAL A 166 10.04 -13.55 -4.48
CA VAL A 166 9.20 -12.50 -5.05
C VAL A 166 10.00 -11.58 -5.97
N LEU A 167 11.16 -11.12 -5.50
CA LEU A 167 12.02 -10.19 -6.25
C LEU A 167 13.07 -10.88 -7.11
N ASN A 168 13.29 -12.17 -6.88
CA ASN A 168 14.26 -12.99 -7.62
C ASN A 168 15.68 -12.38 -7.62
N ILE A 169 16.11 -11.81 -6.46
CA ILE A 169 17.44 -11.20 -6.33
C ILE A 169 18.51 -12.29 -6.51
N PRO A 170 19.47 -12.11 -7.45
CA PRO A 170 20.43 -13.15 -7.80
C PRO A 170 21.22 -13.71 -6.62
N ASP A 171 21.61 -12.84 -5.68
CA ASP A 171 22.39 -13.20 -4.49
C ASP A 171 21.68 -14.20 -3.55
N TYR A 172 20.36 -14.32 -3.65
CA TYR A 172 19.55 -15.20 -2.82
C TYR A 172 19.14 -16.52 -3.51
N GLN A 173 19.31 -16.63 -4.83
CA GLN A 173 18.78 -17.77 -5.59
C GLN A 173 19.41 -19.11 -5.21
N THR A 174 20.70 -19.12 -4.91
CA THR A 174 21.43 -20.33 -4.53
C THR A 174 21.62 -20.52 -3.03
N LYS A 175 21.24 -19.50 -2.24
CA LYS A 175 21.40 -19.55 -0.78
C LYS A 175 20.28 -20.36 -0.13
N LYS A 176 20.63 -21.07 0.94
CA LYS A 176 19.67 -21.55 1.93
C LYS A 176 19.45 -20.48 2.99
N PHE A 177 18.25 -20.47 3.55
CA PHE A 177 17.96 -19.58 4.67
C PHE A 177 18.82 -19.97 5.90
N ASP A 178 19.48 -18.99 6.45
CA ASP A 178 20.03 -18.98 7.80
C ASP A 178 19.90 -17.57 8.40
N TRP A 179 20.14 -17.43 9.69
CA TRP A 179 19.91 -16.18 10.44
C TRP A 179 20.83 -15.03 9.99
N ASP A 180 21.98 -15.35 9.42
CA ASP A 180 22.96 -14.37 8.92
C ASP A 180 22.74 -14.00 7.45
N SER A 181 21.69 -14.57 6.82
CA SER A 181 21.38 -14.32 5.40
C SER A 181 20.92 -12.89 5.13
N ILE A 182 20.42 -12.18 6.13
CA ILE A 182 19.81 -10.86 6.01
C ILE A 182 20.73 -9.78 6.58
N PRO A 183 21.03 -8.71 5.81
CA PRO A 183 21.80 -7.58 6.33
C PRO A 183 21.16 -6.94 7.55
N GLU A 184 21.96 -6.62 8.56
CA GLU A 184 21.51 -6.01 9.82
C GLU A 184 20.72 -4.70 9.57
N LYS A 185 21.13 -3.92 8.57
CA LYS A 185 20.42 -2.70 8.16
C LYS A 185 18.96 -2.96 7.77
N GLN A 186 18.67 -4.06 7.07
CA GLN A 186 17.32 -4.43 6.69
C GLN A 186 16.49 -4.86 7.91
N LEU A 187 17.09 -5.60 8.83
CA LEU A 187 16.47 -6.00 10.09
C LEU A 187 16.12 -4.78 10.95
N GLN A 188 17.04 -3.81 11.02
CA GLN A 188 16.80 -2.56 11.73
C GLN A 188 15.65 -1.75 11.10
N LEU A 189 15.66 -1.55 9.78
CA LEU A 189 14.58 -0.85 9.07
C LEU A 189 13.23 -1.53 9.29
N ALA A 190 13.19 -2.85 9.22
CA ALA A 190 11.98 -3.62 9.45
C ALA A 190 11.45 -3.44 10.89
N ASN A 191 12.33 -3.47 11.89
CA ASN A 191 11.94 -3.20 13.27
C ASN A 191 11.41 -1.77 13.43
N GLU A 192 12.06 -0.76 12.85
CA GLU A 192 11.59 0.63 12.90
C GLU A 192 10.21 0.79 12.23
N ILE A 193 9.97 0.08 11.10
CA ILE A 193 8.66 0.02 10.42
C ILE A 193 7.61 -0.57 11.36
N HIS A 194 7.91 -1.69 12.02
CA HIS A 194 7.00 -2.32 12.97
C HIS A 194 6.64 -1.36 14.11
N GLN A 195 7.65 -0.77 14.77
CA GLN A 195 7.43 0.18 15.86
C GLN A 195 6.62 1.41 15.40
N ALA A 196 6.89 1.92 14.20
CA ALA A 196 6.12 3.00 13.62
C ALA A 196 4.65 2.60 13.40
N TYR A 197 4.38 1.41 12.88
CA TYR A 197 3.02 0.93 12.65
C TYR A 197 2.22 0.74 13.95
N LEU A 198 2.87 0.30 15.02
CA LEU A 198 2.20 0.13 16.32
C LEU A 198 1.61 1.44 16.86
N THR A 199 2.09 2.59 16.44
CA THR A 199 1.63 3.90 16.90
C THR A 199 0.66 4.60 15.95
N VAL A 200 0.25 3.96 14.84
CA VAL A 200 -0.76 4.49 13.92
C VAL A 200 -2.09 3.75 14.13
N PRO A 201 -3.21 4.45 14.41
CA PRO A 201 -4.52 3.82 14.53
C PRO A 201 -4.91 3.00 13.31
N SER A 202 -5.40 1.78 13.51
CA SER A 202 -5.80 0.92 12.40
C SER A 202 -7.05 0.08 12.68
N THR A 203 -7.79 -0.17 11.61
CA THR A 203 -8.84 -1.18 11.53
C THR A 203 -8.40 -2.22 10.51
N GLU A 204 -8.30 -3.47 10.92
CA GLU A 204 -7.88 -4.57 10.05
C GLU A 204 -9.02 -5.56 9.86
N VAL A 205 -9.21 -6.03 8.63
CA VAL A 205 -10.17 -7.09 8.29
C VAL A 205 -9.38 -8.27 7.78
N TRP A 206 -9.42 -9.36 8.50
CA TRP A 206 -8.74 -10.61 8.18
C TRP A 206 -9.74 -11.71 7.85
N THR A 207 -9.28 -12.79 7.24
CA THR A 207 -10.02 -14.03 7.05
C THR A 207 -9.31 -15.17 7.78
N ASN A 208 -9.96 -16.33 7.88
CA ASN A 208 -9.28 -17.53 8.38
C ASN A 208 -8.08 -17.94 7.51
N GLU A 209 -8.04 -17.49 6.24
CA GLU A 209 -6.97 -17.80 5.29
C GLU A 209 -5.77 -16.86 5.41
N THR A 210 -5.92 -15.70 6.03
CA THR A 210 -4.88 -14.65 6.11
C THR A 210 -3.55 -15.16 6.66
N ILE A 211 -3.59 -16.06 7.66
CA ILE A 211 -2.38 -16.67 8.24
C ILE A 211 -1.84 -17.84 7.40
N GLN A 212 -2.70 -18.54 6.65
CA GLN A 212 -2.33 -19.74 5.92
C GLN A 212 -1.25 -19.48 4.88
N THR A 213 -1.25 -18.30 4.26
CA THR A 213 -0.24 -17.89 3.29
C THR A 213 1.16 -17.96 3.88
N THR A 214 1.37 -17.41 5.09
CA THR A 214 2.69 -17.45 5.75
C THR A 214 3.07 -18.87 6.19
N ILE A 215 2.14 -19.67 6.69
CA ILE A 215 2.39 -21.09 7.04
C ILE A 215 2.84 -21.86 5.80
N LYS A 216 2.14 -21.72 4.66
CA LYS A 216 2.49 -22.35 3.38
C LYS A 216 3.86 -21.90 2.85
N GLN A 217 4.24 -20.64 3.04
CA GLN A 217 5.57 -20.16 2.66
C GLN A 217 6.67 -20.89 3.46
N ILE A 218 6.49 -21.03 4.77
CA ILE A 218 7.45 -21.74 5.63
C ILE A 218 7.50 -23.22 5.27
N GLU A 219 6.35 -23.88 5.10
CA GLU A 219 6.25 -25.29 4.71
C GLU A 219 6.92 -25.56 3.36
N TYR A 220 6.64 -24.73 2.35
CA TYR A 220 7.27 -24.83 1.03
C TYR A 220 8.80 -24.72 1.10
N TYR A 221 9.33 -23.79 1.89
CA TYR A 221 10.77 -23.63 2.08
C TYR A 221 11.39 -24.81 2.81
N PHE A 222 10.67 -25.38 3.75
CA PHE A 222 11.10 -26.61 4.44
C PHE A 222 11.14 -27.79 3.47
N GLU A 223 10.07 -28.07 2.76
CA GLU A 223 9.95 -29.19 1.82
C GLU A 223 10.92 -29.08 0.63
N SER A 224 11.22 -27.86 0.19
CA SER A 224 12.20 -27.62 -0.88
C SER A 224 13.66 -27.66 -0.41
N GLY A 225 13.93 -27.94 0.88
CA GLY A 225 15.27 -27.95 1.44
C GLY A 225 15.95 -26.56 1.46
N ALA A 226 15.16 -25.50 1.47
CA ALA A 226 15.64 -24.12 1.43
C ALA A 226 16.07 -23.58 2.80
N PHE A 227 15.75 -24.26 3.90
CA PHE A 227 16.34 -24.01 5.21
C PHE A 227 17.71 -24.68 5.33
N LYS A 228 18.65 -24.03 6.01
CA LYS A 228 19.95 -24.61 6.31
C LYS A 228 19.82 -25.70 7.38
N GLU A 229 19.12 -25.40 8.45
CA GLU A 229 18.79 -26.32 9.52
C GLU A 229 17.27 -26.51 9.61
N LYS A 230 16.81 -27.73 9.87
CA LYS A 230 15.39 -28.09 10.00
C LYS A 230 14.71 -27.32 11.12
N GLU A 231 15.42 -27.13 12.19
CA GLU A 231 15.00 -26.44 13.41
C GLU A 231 14.65 -24.98 13.16
N ASP A 232 15.28 -24.33 12.18
CA ASP A 232 15.02 -22.93 11.83
C ASP A 232 13.58 -22.73 11.38
N ALA A 233 12.99 -23.67 10.62
CA ALA A 233 11.60 -23.63 10.23
C ALA A 233 10.64 -23.69 11.43
N ILE A 234 11.00 -24.49 12.44
CA ILE A 234 10.23 -24.60 13.68
C ILE A 234 10.31 -23.30 14.48
N VAL A 235 11.49 -22.69 14.56
CA VAL A 235 11.68 -21.39 15.23
C VAL A 235 10.83 -20.30 14.56
N VAL A 236 10.83 -20.21 13.23
CA VAL A 236 10.01 -19.25 12.48
C VAL A 236 8.51 -19.46 12.77
N LEU A 237 8.03 -20.71 12.81
CA LEU A 237 6.63 -21.00 13.15
C LEU A 237 6.29 -20.65 14.60
N GLN A 238 7.21 -20.84 15.53
CA GLN A 238 7.03 -20.44 16.92
C GLN A 238 6.94 -18.91 17.06
N GLU A 239 7.77 -18.17 16.34
CA GLU A 239 7.70 -16.72 16.29
C GLU A 239 6.42 -16.20 15.61
N LEU A 240 5.95 -16.88 14.55
CA LEU A 240 4.64 -16.62 13.96
C LEU A 240 3.52 -16.80 14.99
N LYS A 241 3.61 -17.83 15.84
CA LYS A 241 2.63 -18.07 16.92
C LYS A 241 2.68 -16.95 17.97
N LYS A 242 3.88 -16.50 18.38
CA LYS A 242 4.05 -15.38 19.31
C LYS A 242 3.48 -14.08 18.73
N MET A 243 3.73 -13.80 17.45
CA MET A 243 3.14 -12.67 16.77
C MET A 243 1.60 -12.72 16.82
N MET A 244 0.99 -13.88 16.54
CA MET A 244 -0.45 -14.06 16.63
C MET A 244 -0.97 -13.87 18.06
N GLN A 245 -0.20 -14.26 19.08
CA GLN A 245 -0.54 -14.02 20.49
C GLN A 245 -0.52 -12.51 20.80
N ALA A 246 0.48 -11.78 20.30
CA ALA A 246 0.55 -10.33 20.46
C ALA A 246 -0.65 -9.62 19.77
N ILE A 247 -1.02 -10.03 18.55
CA ILE A 247 -2.18 -9.46 17.85
C ILE A 247 -3.49 -9.81 18.57
N ASN A 248 -3.61 -11.00 19.15
CA ASN A 248 -4.75 -11.35 20.00
C ASN A 248 -4.86 -10.40 21.20
N GLN A 249 -3.72 -10.10 21.85
CA GLN A 249 -3.69 -9.14 22.95
C GLN A 249 -4.05 -7.71 22.48
N TYR A 250 -3.52 -7.26 21.33
CA TYR A 250 -3.91 -5.96 20.75
C TYR A 250 -5.42 -5.88 20.46
N ALA A 251 -6.00 -6.98 19.98
CA ALA A 251 -7.44 -7.05 19.73
C ALA A 251 -8.25 -7.04 21.03
N GLU A 252 -7.78 -7.70 22.08
CA GLU A 252 -8.41 -7.69 23.41
C GLU A 252 -8.38 -6.29 24.03
N ASP A 253 -7.21 -5.66 24.01
CA ASP A 253 -6.98 -4.33 24.59
C ASP A 253 -7.49 -3.18 23.72
N GLU A 254 -7.94 -3.44 22.48
CA GLU A 254 -8.29 -2.45 21.46
C GLU A 254 -7.17 -1.45 21.17
N THR A 255 -5.93 -1.83 21.44
CA THR A 255 -4.76 -0.96 21.27
C THR A 255 -3.51 -1.75 20.92
N LYS A 256 -2.69 -1.21 20.01
CA LYS A 256 -1.36 -1.76 19.67
C LYS A 256 -0.24 -1.13 20.50
N ALA A 257 -0.45 0.11 20.96
CA ALA A 257 0.45 0.86 21.81
C ALA A 257 -0.34 1.91 22.58
N LYS A 258 0.29 2.62 23.50
CA LYS A 258 -0.38 3.66 24.32
C LYS A 258 -1.13 4.65 23.41
N ASN A 259 -2.44 4.79 23.65
CA ASN A 259 -3.36 5.69 22.93
C ASN A 259 -3.51 5.40 21.42
N THR A 260 -3.25 4.17 20.96
CA THR A 260 -3.36 3.81 19.53
C THR A 260 -4.47 2.79 19.34
N SER A 261 -5.61 3.21 18.80
CA SER A 261 -6.75 2.32 18.62
C SER A 261 -6.48 1.22 17.59
N PHE A 262 -6.94 0.02 17.90
CA PHE A 262 -6.86 -1.16 17.06
C PHE A 262 -8.18 -1.92 17.03
N ASN A 263 -8.75 -2.09 15.84
CA ASN A 263 -9.95 -2.89 15.65
C ASN A 263 -9.64 -4.04 14.67
N LEU A 264 -9.93 -5.25 15.08
CA LEU A 264 -9.74 -6.44 14.25
C LEU A 264 -11.09 -7.10 13.96
N TYR A 265 -11.34 -7.37 12.68
CA TYR A 265 -12.52 -8.04 12.19
C TYR A 265 -12.14 -9.36 11.50
N ASN A 266 -12.95 -10.40 11.71
CA ASN A 266 -12.88 -11.63 10.93
C ASN A 266 -13.98 -11.64 9.87
N SER A 267 -13.61 -11.78 8.61
CA SER A 267 -14.52 -11.85 7.46
C SER A 267 -14.64 -13.27 6.93
N ASP A 268 -15.87 -13.69 6.63
CA ASP A 268 -16.13 -14.90 5.85
C ASP A 268 -16.16 -14.60 4.33
N LEU A 269 -16.08 -13.33 3.94
CA LEU A 269 -15.98 -12.93 2.54
C LEU A 269 -14.53 -13.03 2.07
N VAL A 270 -14.35 -13.48 0.84
CA VAL A 270 -13.01 -13.57 0.22
C VAL A 270 -12.44 -12.18 0.01
N ILE A 271 -11.21 -11.98 0.47
CA ILE A 271 -10.39 -10.81 0.19
C ILE A 271 -9.37 -11.24 -0.86
N GLY A 272 -9.54 -10.78 -2.10
CA GLY A 272 -8.75 -11.25 -3.24
C GLY A 272 -7.37 -10.60 -3.38
N THR A 273 -7.11 -9.51 -2.65
CA THR A 273 -5.79 -8.84 -2.59
C THR A 273 -5.73 -7.93 -1.37
N ASN A 274 -4.52 -7.68 -0.88
CA ASN A 274 -4.33 -6.69 0.17
C ASN A 274 -4.72 -5.30 -0.34
N CYS A 275 -5.59 -4.62 0.39
CA CYS A 275 -5.98 -3.26 0.10
C CYS A 275 -5.86 -2.41 1.38
N ILE A 276 -5.17 -1.28 1.28
CA ILE A 276 -4.97 -0.35 2.39
C ILE A 276 -5.57 1.00 2.00
N HIS A 277 -6.42 1.52 2.86
CA HIS A 277 -6.95 2.88 2.74
C HIS A 277 -6.45 3.72 3.92
N VAL A 278 -5.85 4.86 3.60
CA VAL A 278 -5.28 5.79 4.58
C VAL A 278 -5.99 7.12 4.47
N THR A 279 -6.47 7.61 5.61
CA THR A 279 -6.95 8.98 5.76
C THR A 279 -5.96 9.75 6.60
N VAL A 280 -5.54 10.94 6.16
CA VAL A 280 -4.59 11.80 6.87
C VAL A 280 -4.74 13.25 6.42
N ALA A 281 -4.87 14.19 7.36
CA ALA A 281 -4.98 15.64 7.11
C ALA A 281 -6.04 15.99 6.04
N GLY A 282 -7.18 15.29 6.07
CA GLY A 282 -8.27 15.48 5.10
C GLY A 282 -8.00 14.93 3.70
N SER A 283 -6.84 14.30 3.48
CA SER A 283 -6.49 13.61 2.23
C SER A 283 -6.69 12.10 2.35
N VAL A 284 -6.91 11.44 1.23
CA VAL A 284 -7.08 9.98 1.15
C VAL A 284 -6.07 9.37 0.19
N ILE A 285 -5.53 8.22 0.55
CA ILE A 285 -4.61 7.46 -0.28
C ILE A 285 -5.01 5.98 -0.19
N SER A 286 -5.07 5.30 -1.32
CA SER A 286 -5.32 3.86 -1.36
C SER A 286 -4.16 3.11 -1.99
N TYR A 287 -3.83 1.95 -1.42
CA TYR A 287 -2.79 1.05 -1.86
C TYR A 287 -3.43 -0.29 -2.20
N ILE A 288 -3.18 -0.81 -3.38
CA ILE A 288 -3.70 -2.10 -3.85
C ILE A 288 -2.50 -2.97 -4.20
N SER A 289 -2.31 -4.07 -3.48
CA SER A 289 -1.18 -4.97 -3.74
C SER A 289 -1.33 -5.67 -5.08
N PHE A 290 -0.23 -5.81 -5.81
CA PHE A 290 -0.18 -6.58 -7.06
C PHE A 290 0.86 -7.71 -7.04
N ASN A 291 1.82 -7.65 -6.11
CA ASN A 291 2.68 -8.77 -5.75
C ASN A 291 2.91 -8.68 -4.24
N SER A 292 3.06 -9.74 -3.54
CA SER A 292 3.05 -9.85 -2.05
C SER A 292 3.53 -8.64 -1.24
N ILE A 293 4.45 -7.83 -1.76
CA ILE A 293 5.08 -6.72 -1.03
C ILE A 293 4.91 -5.34 -1.69
N ASN A 294 4.55 -5.27 -2.97
CA ASN A 294 4.42 -3.99 -3.67
C ASN A 294 2.96 -3.64 -3.95
N SER A 295 2.69 -2.38 -4.15
CA SER A 295 1.34 -1.87 -4.37
C SER A 295 1.27 -0.80 -5.45
N LEU A 296 0.12 -0.73 -6.09
CA LEU A 296 -0.34 0.43 -6.85
C LEU A 296 -0.90 1.43 -5.86
N THR A 297 -0.44 2.67 -5.91
CA THR A 297 -0.86 3.74 -5.00
C THR A 297 -1.59 4.83 -5.77
N THR A 298 -2.73 5.24 -5.28
CA THR A 298 -3.48 6.36 -5.86
C THR A 298 -4.04 7.28 -4.79
N SER A 299 -4.15 8.55 -5.12
CA SER A 299 -4.86 9.59 -4.35
C SER A 299 -6.04 10.15 -5.14
N ASN A 300 -6.51 9.44 -6.18
CA ASN A 300 -7.71 9.84 -6.90
C ASN A 300 -8.89 9.80 -5.92
N GLN A 301 -9.50 10.96 -5.67
CA GLN A 301 -10.50 11.15 -4.62
C GLN A 301 -11.69 10.20 -4.81
N GLN A 302 -12.28 10.17 -6.00
CA GLN A 302 -13.46 9.35 -6.31
C GLN A 302 -13.18 7.86 -6.12
N PHE A 303 -12.05 7.37 -6.63
CA PHE A 303 -11.68 5.97 -6.50
C PHE A 303 -11.34 5.59 -5.05
N CYS A 304 -10.69 6.47 -4.30
CA CYS A 304 -10.44 6.27 -2.88
C CYS A 304 -11.73 6.22 -2.07
N GLU A 305 -12.73 7.04 -2.40
CA GLU A 305 -14.06 7.00 -1.80
C GLU A 305 -14.82 5.69 -2.11
N GLU A 306 -14.68 5.16 -3.33
CA GLU A 306 -15.23 3.85 -3.69
C GLU A 306 -14.56 2.71 -2.90
N ILE A 307 -13.23 2.75 -2.74
CA ILE A 307 -12.49 1.81 -1.90
C ILE A 307 -12.94 1.91 -0.44
N GLU A 308 -13.05 3.11 0.10
CA GLU A 308 -13.51 3.32 1.47
C GLU A 308 -14.93 2.76 1.66
N HIS A 309 -15.82 3.03 0.72
CA HIS A 309 -17.18 2.51 0.74
C HIS A 309 -17.20 0.97 0.72
N TRP A 310 -16.42 0.36 -0.15
CA TRP A 310 -16.27 -1.10 -0.18
C TRP A 310 -15.75 -1.66 1.13
N MET A 311 -14.69 -1.06 1.71
CA MET A 311 -14.13 -1.49 2.98
C MET A 311 -15.11 -1.34 4.14
N LYS A 312 -15.86 -0.24 4.20
CA LYS A 312 -16.93 -0.05 5.19
C LYS A 312 -18.02 -1.12 5.06
N ASN A 313 -18.37 -1.51 3.85
CA ASN A 313 -19.33 -2.58 3.61
C ASN A 313 -18.76 -3.96 4.00
N LEU A 314 -17.47 -4.21 3.73
CA LEU A 314 -16.77 -5.41 4.18
C LEU A 314 -16.80 -5.50 5.72
N ILE A 315 -16.44 -4.43 6.42
CA ILE A 315 -16.47 -4.34 7.89
C ILE A 315 -17.88 -4.63 8.43
N LYS A 316 -18.94 -4.03 7.85
CA LYS A 316 -20.33 -4.27 8.26
C LYS A 316 -20.77 -5.73 8.14
N LYS A 317 -20.16 -6.49 7.22
CA LYS A 317 -20.46 -7.92 6.98
C LYS A 317 -19.49 -8.85 7.71
N SER A 318 -18.50 -8.30 8.39
CA SER A 318 -17.50 -9.04 9.15
C SER A 318 -17.83 -9.06 10.64
N THR A 319 -17.29 -10.03 11.33
CA THR A 319 -17.45 -10.16 12.79
C THR A 319 -16.34 -9.41 13.50
N LEU A 320 -16.67 -8.43 14.34
CA LEU A 320 -15.69 -7.83 15.24
C LEU A 320 -15.14 -8.89 16.19
N ILE A 321 -13.81 -8.99 16.26
CA ILE A 321 -13.11 -9.90 17.19
C ILE A 321 -12.21 -9.16 18.18
N SER A 322 -12.33 -7.84 18.24
CA SER A 322 -11.74 -6.99 19.27
C SER A 322 -12.70 -6.79 20.46
N SER A 323 -12.20 -6.19 21.54
CA SER A 323 -12.99 -5.78 22.70
C SER A 323 -13.72 -6.96 23.35
N ILE A 324 -15.01 -6.78 23.61
CA ILE A 324 -15.89 -7.72 24.31
C ILE A 324 -16.21 -9.00 23.52
N ALA A 325 -15.74 -9.15 22.29
CA ALA A 325 -16.03 -10.30 21.44
C ALA A 325 -15.15 -11.54 21.79
N GLU A 326 -15.06 -11.88 23.06
CA GLU A 326 -14.18 -12.93 23.60
C GLU A 326 -14.35 -14.28 22.89
N LYS A 327 -15.60 -14.75 22.71
CA LYS A 327 -15.88 -16.05 22.07
C LYS A 327 -15.38 -16.08 20.62
N GLN A 328 -15.70 -15.05 19.85
CA GLN A 328 -15.32 -14.96 18.43
C GLN A 328 -13.80 -14.82 18.27
N ARG A 329 -13.18 -14.01 19.11
CA ARG A 329 -11.72 -13.85 19.20
C ARG A 329 -11.05 -15.17 19.53
N PHE A 330 -11.49 -15.85 20.58
CA PHE A 330 -10.98 -17.17 20.96
C PHE A 330 -11.08 -18.18 19.81
N GLN A 331 -12.22 -18.25 19.12
CA GLN A 331 -12.43 -19.18 18.02
C GLN A 331 -11.48 -18.89 16.85
N PHE A 332 -11.29 -17.62 16.50
CA PHE A 332 -10.39 -17.20 15.41
C PHE A 332 -8.94 -17.56 15.73
N PHE A 333 -8.42 -17.10 16.86
CA PHE A 333 -7.03 -17.33 17.23
C PHE A 333 -6.72 -18.79 17.54
N SER A 334 -7.67 -19.55 18.11
CA SER A 334 -7.49 -20.99 18.33
C SER A 334 -7.32 -21.76 17.02
N LYS A 335 -8.04 -21.40 15.94
CA LYS A 335 -7.84 -21.98 14.61
C LYS A 335 -6.44 -21.66 14.08
N ALA A 336 -5.99 -20.40 14.22
CA ALA A 336 -4.67 -19.98 13.81
C ALA A 336 -3.56 -20.73 14.54
N TYR A 337 -3.64 -20.82 15.87
CA TYR A 337 -2.66 -21.56 16.69
C TYR A 337 -2.62 -23.04 16.30
N LYS A 338 -3.79 -23.67 16.12
CA LYS A 338 -3.87 -25.08 15.70
C LYS A 338 -3.22 -25.30 14.34
N ALA A 339 -3.41 -24.39 13.38
CA ALA A 339 -2.79 -24.51 12.06
C ALA A 339 -1.25 -24.45 12.15
N ILE A 340 -0.71 -23.53 12.97
CA ILE A 340 0.73 -23.44 13.22
C ILE A 340 1.25 -24.70 13.89
N ASP A 341 0.58 -25.18 14.96
CA ASP A 341 1.00 -26.35 15.71
C ASP A 341 1.01 -27.63 14.84
N LEU A 342 0.00 -27.79 13.98
CA LEU A 342 -0.04 -28.89 13.02
C LEU A 342 1.12 -28.85 12.01
N CYS A 343 1.53 -27.66 11.56
CA CYS A 343 2.69 -27.50 10.70
C CYS A 343 3.99 -27.84 11.43
N ILE A 344 4.16 -27.39 12.68
CA ILE A 344 5.31 -27.76 13.54
C ILE A 344 5.38 -29.28 13.72
N GLU A 345 4.27 -29.95 14.02
CA GLU A 345 4.22 -31.40 14.16
C GLU A 345 4.61 -32.12 12.87
N ARG A 346 4.12 -31.69 11.72
CA ARG A 346 4.51 -32.23 10.42
C ARG A 346 6.02 -32.11 10.18
N ILE A 347 6.60 -30.94 10.43
CA ILE A 347 8.04 -30.73 10.27
C ILE A 347 8.86 -31.60 11.22
N LYS A 348 8.43 -31.78 12.48
CA LYS A 348 9.12 -32.63 13.46
C LYS A 348 9.14 -34.11 13.05
N ASN A 349 8.08 -34.57 12.42
CA ASN A 349 7.90 -35.99 12.03
C ASN A 349 8.49 -36.31 10.64
N TYR A 350 8.99 -35.33 9.93
CA TYR A 350 9.68 -35.48 8.63
C TYR A 350 11.16 -35.75 8.84
#